data_38f4b64fb37295ff790ba396433ad3c3
#
_entry.id   38f4b64fb37295ff790ba396433ad3c3
#
_cell.length_a   1.000
_cell.length_b   1.000
_cell.length_c   1.000
_cell.angle_alpha   90.00
_cell.angle_beta   90.00
_cell.angle_gamma   90.00
#
_symmetry.space_group_name_H-M   'P 1'
#
loop_
_entity.id
_entity.type
_entity.pdbx_description
1 polymer ?
#
loop_
_entity_poly.entity_id
_entity_poly.type
_entity_poly.pdbx_seq_one_letter_code
_entity_poly.pdbx_strand_id
1 'polypeptide(L)'
;INKLINWNEAIINLHQPNPHSNINEYLIGGASEFRRRVALEEIIANKISYLSVREQNKIKKTHCFSDKKLADQILRELSFNLTQDQENAYEEIFNDISCETPMLRLLQGDVGSGKTIVAALIASSIVADNKQVAILAPTTILANQHYQNFVQWFGCDDEIELLTSKIAVKEKRQIYQ
;
A
#
# COMPACT_ATOMS: atom_id res chain seq x y z
N ILE A 1 11.66 -10.00 -30.20
CA ILE A 1 10.38 -10.16 -29.49
C ILE A 1 9.91 -11.55 -29.80
N ASN A 2 9.96 -12.48 -28.83
CA ASN A 2 9.47 -13.83 -29.02
C ASN A 2 8.00 -13.76 -29.41
N LYS A 3 7.64 -14.41 -30.52
CA LYS A 3 6.26 -14.45 -31.05
C LYS A 3 5.38 -15.12 -30.00
N LEU A 4 4.47 -14.37 -29.40
CA LEU A 4 3.53 -14.91 -28.42
C LEU A 4 2.63 -15.93 -29.11
N ILE A 5 2.37 -17.04 -28.44
CA ILE A 5 1.44 -18.08 -28.88
C ILE A 5 0.02 -17.47 -28.94
N ASN A 6 -0.79 -17.99 -29.85
CA ASN A 6 -2.18 -17.58 -29.93
C ASN A 6 -2.93 -17.95 -28.64
N TRP A 7 -3.83 -17.07 -28.18
CA TRP A 7 -4.53 -17.27 -26.92
C TRP A 7 -5.43 -18.52 -26.92
N ASN A 8 -6.16 -18.74 -28.03
CA ASN A 8 -6.99 -19.95 -28.16
C ASN A 8 -6.18 -21.23 -28.12
N GLU A 9 -5.03 -21.23 -28.77
CA GLU A 9 -4.09 -22.35 -28.76
C GLU A 9 -3.56 -22.61 -27.35
N ALA A 10 -3.23 -21.56 -26.60
CA ALA A 10 -2.80 -21.66 -25.21
C ALA A 10 -3.87 -22.29 -24.32
N ILE A 11 -5.13 -21.85 -24.44
CA ILE A 11 -6.24 -22.39 -23.66
C ILE A 11 -6.51 -23.86 -24.01
N ILE A 12 -6.56 -24.22 -25.30
CA ILE A 12 -6.80 -25.59 -25.73
C ILE A 12 -5.72 -26.53 -25.17
N ASN A 13 -4.44 -26.17 -25.31
CA ASN A 13 -3.35 -27.03 -24.85
C ASN A 13 -3.28 -27.12 -23.32
N LEU A 14 -3.72 -26.11 -22.57
CA LEU A 14 -3.81 -26.19 -21.11
C LEU A 14 -4.92 -27.14 -20.64
N HIS A 15 -6.05 -27.18 -21.34
CA HIS A 15 -7.19 -28.03 -20.97
C HIS A 15 -7.13 -29.42 -21.59
N GLN A 16 -6.47 -29.58 -22.74
CA GLN A 16 -6.29 -30.84 -23.43
C GLN A 16 -4.80 -31.02 -23.79
N PRO A 17 -3.92 -31.25 -22.79
CA PRO A 17 -2.50 -31.41 -23.03
C PRO A 17 -2.24 -32.66 -23.90
N ASN A 18 -1.24 -32.57 -24.79
CA ASN A 18 -0.83 -33.69 -25.58
C ASN A 18 -0.33 -34.82 -24.66
N PRO A 19 -0.79 -36.07 -24.82
CA PRO A 19 -0.38 -37.23 -24.00
C PRO A 19 1.14 -37.49 -23.95
N HIS A 20 1.86 -37.01 -24.97
CA HIS A 20 3.32 -37.15 -25.07
C HIS A 20 4.09 -35.94 -24.47
N SER A 21 3.40 -34.92 -23.99
CA SER A 21 4.02 -33.76 -23.36
C SER A 21 4.52 -34.09 -21.95
N ASN A 22 5.58 -33.42 -21.55
CA ASN A 22 6.07 -33.51 -20.17
C ASN A 22 5.05 -32.95 -19.18
N ILE A 23 4.39 -33.82 -18.43
CA ILE A 23 3.38 -33.44 -17.44
C ILE A 23 3.88 -32.37 -16.47
N ASN A 24 5.17 -32.39 -16.10
CA ASN A 24 5.76 -31.43 -15.18
C ASN A 24 5.69 -29.97 -15.69
N GLU A 25 5.61 -29.74 -16.99
CA GLU A 25 5.47 -28.42 -17.58
C GLU A 25 4.06 -27.83 -17.37
N TYR A 26 3.07 -28.69 -17.16
CA TYR A 26 1.66 -28.32 -16.94
C TYR A 26 1.29 -28.25 -15.46
N LEU A 27 2.08 -28.82 -14.56
CA LEU A 27 1.85 -28.79 -13.12
C LEU A 27 2.12 -27.38 -12.54
N ILE A 28 1.67 -27.17 -11.31
CA ILE A 28 1.89 -25.93 -10.56
C ILE A 28 3.41 -25.68 -10.45
N GLY A 29 3.86 -24.55 -10.99
CA GLY A 29 5.29 -24.19 -11.07
C GLY A 29 5.94 -24.52 -12.42
N GLY A 30 5.28 -25.26 -13.33
CA GLY A 30 5.78 -25.53 -14.66
C GLY A 30 5.89 -24.29 -15.54
N ALA A 31 6.94 -24.24 -16.38
CA ALA A 31 7.25 -23.10 -17.27
C ALA A 31 6.60 -23.25 -18.67
N SER A 32 5.45 -23.95 -18.79
CA SER A 32 4.74 -24.10 -20.06
C SER A 32 4.51 -22.74 -20.73
N GLU A 33 4.84 -22.63 -22.02
CA GLU A 33 4.63 -21.43 -22.81
C GLU A 33 3.14 -21.05 -22.89
N PHE A 34 2.24 -22.03 -22.87
CA PHE A 34 0.79 -21.83 -22.84
C PHE A 34 0.35 -21.18 -21.53
N ARG A 35 0.86 -21.63 -20.40
CA ARG A 35 0.59 -21.03 -19.09
C ARG A 35 1.13 -19.61 -18.99
N ARG A 36 2.35 -19.38 -19.47
CA ARG A 36 2.95 -18.04 -19.53
C ARG A 36 2.11 -17.08 -20.37
N ARG A 37 1.52 -17.56 -21.49
CA ARG A 37 0.64 -16.77 -22.35
C ARG A 37 -0.63 -16.31 -21.60
N VAL A 38 -1.30 -17.22 -20.88
CA VAL A 38 -2.51 -16.90 -20.11
C VAL A 38 -2.19 -16.00 -18.93
N ALA A 39 -1.12 -16.29 -18.18
CA ALA A 39 -0.69 -15.45 -17.07
C ALA A 39 -0.32 -14.03 -17.52
N LEU A 40 0.28 -13.88 -18.69
CA LEU A 40 0.60 -12.56 -19.26
C LEU A 40 -0.68 -11.73 -19.51
N GLU A 41 -1.73 -12.35 -20.07
CA GLU A 41 -3.02 -11.66 -20.30
C GLU A 41 -3.63 -11.15 -18.98
N GLU A 42 -3.61 -11.98 -17.94
CA GLU A 42 -4.13 -11.60 -16.62
C GLU A 42 -3.33 -10.44 -16.01
N ILE A 43 -2.01 -10.51 -16.07
CA ILE A 43 -1.13 -9.43 -15.59
C ILE A 43 -1.39 -8.13 -16.37
N ILE A 44 -1.53 -8.20 -17.69
CA ILE A 44 -1.81 -7.05 -18.54
C ILE A 44 -3.19 -6.45 -18.18
N ALA A 45 -4.23 -7.28 -18.07
CA ALA A 45 -5.58 -6.83 -17.72
C ALA A 45 -5.61 -6.13 -16.36
N ASN A 46 -4.96 -6.70 -15.34
CA ASN A 46 -4.83 -6.10 -14.03
C ASN A 46 -4.06 -4.76 -14.09
N LYS A 47 -2.98 -4.72 -14.88
CA LYS A 47 -2.19 -3.48 -15.04
C LYS A 47 -2.98 -2.37 -15.75
N ILE A 48 -3.74 -2.71 -16.79
CA ILE A 48 -4.60 -1.74 -17.50
C ILE A 48 -5.69 -1.21 -16.56
N SER A 49 -6.36 -2.08 -15.79
CA SER A 49 -7.37 -1.69 -14.82
C SER A 49 -6.80 -0.72 -13.77
N TYR A 50 -5.64 -1.04 -13.22
CA TYR A 50 -4.93 -0.17 -12.28
C TYR A 50 -4.58 1.20 -12.89
N LEU A 51 -4.02 1.22 -14.11
CA LEU A 51 -3.67 2.45 -14.79
C LEU A 51 -4.89 3.31 -15.11
N SER A 52 -6.02 2.69 -15.50
CA SER A 52 -7.27 3.39 -15.77
C SER A 52 -7.81 4.10 -14.52
N VAL A 53 -7.80 3.42 -13.37
CA VAL A 53 -8.19 4.03 -12.08
C VAL A 53 -7.24 5.16 -11.70
N ARG A 54 -5.94 4.97 -11.90
CA ARG A 54 -4.92 6.00 -11.62
C ARG A 54 -5.14 7.26 -12.48
N GLU A 55 -5.39 7.10 -13.78
CA GLU A 55 -5.67 8.24 -14.67
C GLU A 55 -6.95 8.98 -14.29
N GLN A 56 -8.02 8.26 -13.93
CA GLN A 56 -9.25 8.90 -13.44
C GLN A 56 -9.01 9.69 -12.14
N ASN A 57 -8.16 9.20 -11.25
CA ASN A 57 -7.83 9.89 -10.01
C ASN A 57 -6.97 11.15 -10.23
N LYS A 58 -6.12 11.21 -11.27
CA LYS A 58 -5.35 12.42 -11.61
C LYS A 58 -6.21 13.64 -11.94
N ILE A 59 -7.46 13.42 -12.35
CA ILE A 59 -8.41 14.51 -12.67
C ILE A 59 -8.91 15.20 -11.38
N LYS A 60 -8.88 14.50 -10.25
CA LYS A 60 -9.29 15.05 -8.96
C LYS A 60 -8.17 15.91 -8.39
N LYS A 61 -8.52 17.10 -7.95
CA LYS A 61 -7.60 17.94 -7.18
C LYS A 61 -7.66 17.56 -5.71
N THR A 62 -6.51 17.60 -5.05
CA THR A 62 -6.39 17.38 -3.61
C THR A 62 -5.60 18.50 -2.95
N HIS A 63 -5.57 18.52 -1.63
CA HIS A 63 -4.74 19.42 -0.86
C HIS A 63 -3.27 19.04 -1.01
N CYS A 64 -2.40 20.05 -1.13
CA CYS A 64 -0.94 19.86 -1.14
C CYS A 64 -0.41 20.02 0.28
N PHE A 65 0.28 19.01 0.76
CA PHE A 65 0.88 19.02 2.09
C PHE A 65 2.35 19.42 1.97
N SER A 66 2.80 20.38 2.79
CA SER A 66 4.17 20.91 2.70
C SER A 66 4.87 21.06 4.05
N ASP A 67 4.16 20.92 5.17
CA ASP A 67 4.74 21.06 6.51
C ASP A 67 5.41 19.77 6.97
N LYS A 68 6.72 19.84 7.27
CA LYS A 68 7.54 18.75 7.82
C LYS A 68 7.85 18.94 9.31
N LYS A 69 7.41 20.01 9.95
CA LYS A 69 7.86 20.35 11.33
C LYS A 69 7.57 19.25 12.33
N LEU A 70 6.36 18.67 12.28
CA LEU A 70 5.99 17.58 13.18
C LEU A 70 6.75 16.29 12.83
N ALA A 71 6.98 16.00 11.55
CA ALA A 71 7.83 14.88 11.13
C ALA A 71 9.27 15.05 11.63
N ASP A 72 9.85 16.26 11.52
CA ASP A 72 11.20 16.56 12.01
C ASP A 72 11.29 16.46 13.55
N GLN A 73 10.21 16.79 14.26
CA GLN A 73 10.14 16.61 15.71
C GLN A 73 10.14 15.11 16.05
N ILE A 74 9.28 14.32 15.42
CA ILE A 74 9.23 12.87 15.61
C ILE A 74 10.61 12.25 15.35
N LEU A 75 11.27 12.61 14.24
CA LEU A 75 12.60 12.11 13.88
C LEU A 75 13.65 12.39 14.94
N ARG A 76 13.59 13.55 15.61
CA ARG A 76 14.52 13.90 16.71
C ARG A 76 14.28 13.11 17.99
N GLU A 77 13.04 12.71 18.25
CA GLU A 77 12.63 11.99 19.45
C GLU A 77 12.73 10.47 19.29
N LEU A 78 12.93 9.96 18.07
CA LEU A 78 13.14 8.53 17.83
C LEU A 78 14.43 8.05 18.52
N SER A 79 14.36 6.86 19.12
CA SER A 79 15.52 6.17 19.72
C SER A 79 16.46 5.51 18.70
N PHE A 80 16.16 5.62 17.41
CA PHE A 80 16.91 5.04 16.29
C PHE A 80 16.91 5.99 15.09
N ASN A 81 17.86 5.81 14.18
CA ASN A 81 17.86 6.54 12.91
C ASN A 81 17.12 5.75 11.84
N LEU A 82 16.51 6.45 10.89
CA LEU A 82 15.97 5.80 9.71
C LEU A 82 17.10 5.17 8.88
N THR A 83 16.77 4.09 8.19
CA THR A 83 17.64 3.57 7.13
C THR A 83 17.52 4.42 5.87
N GLN A 84 18.53 4.36 4.99
CA GLN A 84 18.50 5.10 3.73
C GLN A 84 17.24 4.79 2.89
N ASP A 85 16.79 3.52 2.89
CA ASP A 85 15.59 3.12 2.16
C ASP A 85 14.30 3.70 2.77
N GLN A 86 14.25 3.84 4.10
CA GLN A 86 13.13 4.49 4.78
C GLN A 86 13.11 5.99 4.50
N GLU A 87 14.26 6.66 4.52
CA GLU A 87 14.39 8.08 4.15
C GLU A 87 13.96 8.31 2.71
N ASN A 88 14.46 7.51 1.77
CA ASN A 88 14.09 7.60 0.36
C ASN A 88 12.58 7.40 0.17
N ALA A 89 12.00 6.38 0.82
CA ALA A 89 10.56 6.11 0.76
C ALA A 89 9.74 7.27 1.34
N TYR A 90 10.16 7.86 2.45
CA TYR A 90 9.52 9.03 3.05
C TYR A 90 9.54 10.22 2.08
N GLU A 91 10.70 10.57 1.53
CA GLU A 91 10.84 11.70 0.61
C GLU A 91 10.02 11.51 -0.67
N GLU A 92 10.01 10.30 -1.25
CA GLU A 92 9.18 10.02 -2.42
C GLU A 92 7.68 10.17 -2.13
N ILE A 93 7.21 9.65 -1.01
CA ILE A 93 5.79 9.75 -0.62
C ILE A 93 5.44 11.20 -0.29
N PHE A 94 6.34 11.91 0.41
CA PHE A 94 6.13 13.32 0.74
C PHE A 94 6.02 14.17 -0.54
N ASN A 95 6.86 13.94 -1.53
CA ASN A 95 6.76 14.62 -2.82
C ASN A 95 5.43 14.32 -3.53
N ASP A 96 4.92 13.09 -3.43
CA ASP A 96 3.62 12.74 -4.02
C ASP A 96 2.46 13.51 -3.34
N ILE A 97 2.44 13.59 -1.99
CA ILE A 97 1.38 14.31 -1.27
C ILE A 97 1.50 15.83 -1.36
N SER A 98 2.68 16.34 -1.76
CA SER A 98 2.90 17.76 -2.01
C SER A 98 2.32 18.23 -3.36
N CYS A 99 1.79 17.32 -4.17
CA CYS A 99 1.15 17.62 -5.44
C CYS A 99 -0.38 17.74 -5.30
N GLU A 100 -1.01 18.46 -6.24
CA GLU A 100 -2.49 18.57 -6.30
C GLU A 100 -3.20 17.27 -6.73
N THR A 101 -2.46 16.21 -7.05
CA THR A 101 -3.04 14.93 -7.49
C THR A 101 -3.10 13.92 -6.36
N PRO A 102 -4.23 13.22 -6.16
CA PRO A 102 -4.31 12.19 -5.14
C PRO A 102 -3.26 11.10 -5.34
N MET A 103 -2.54 10.78 -4.28
CA MET A 103 -1.56 9.71 -4.28
C MET A 103 -2.23 8.34 -4.17
N LEU A 104 -1.73 7.38 -4.94
CA LEU A 104 -2.00 5.95 -4.76
C LEU A 104 -0.67 5.22 -4.88
N ARG A 105 -0.09 4.84 -3.75
CA ARG A 105 1.25 4.25 -3.67
C ARG A 105 1.25 3.00 -2.82
N LEU A 106 1.98 1.99 -3.25
CA LEU A 106 2.28 0.78 -2.47
C LEU A 106 3.66 0.95 -1.81
N LEU A 107 3.71 0.89 -0.48
CA LEU A 107 4.94 0.76 0.29
C LEU A 107 5.16 -0.71 0.66
N GLN A 108 6.16 -1.34 0.06
CA GLN A 108 6.48 -2.75 0.27
C GLN A 108 7.82 -2.91 0.97
N GLY A 109 7.91 -3.92 1.82
CA GLY A 109 9.12 -4.31 2.54
C GLY A 109 8.85 -5.49 3.46
N ASP A 110 9.88 -6.12 3.97
CA ASP A 110 9.78 -7.28 4.86
C ASP A 110 9.09 -6.95 6.20
N VAL A 111 8.69 -7.97 6.94
CA VAL A 111 8.19 -7.81 8.31
C VAL A 111 9.31 -7.21 9.17
N GLY A 112 8.98 -6.15 9.92
CA GLY A 112 9.98 -5.44 10.74
C GLY A 112 10.82 -4.40 9.97
N SER A 113 10.63 -4.19 8.67
CA SER A 113 11.38 -3.17 7.90
C SER A 113 11.03 -1.71 8.24
N GLY A 114 10.14 -1.48 9.20
CA GLY A 114 9.79 -0.14 9.67
C GLY A 114 8.83 0.64 8.77
N LYS A 115 8.01 -0.02 7.95
CA LYS A 115 6.99 0.66 7.11
C LYS A 115 6.06 1.58 7.91
N THR A 116 5.77 1.23 9.16
CA THR A 116 4.86 1.98 10.03
C THR A 116 5.42 3.34 10.41
N ILE A 117 6.74 3.46 10.62
CA ILE A 117 7.34 4.78 10.93
C ILE A 117 7.29 5.71 9.71
N VAL A 118 7.51 5.18 8.50
CA VAL A 118 7.35 5.98 7.27
C VAL A 118 5.91 6.48 7.15
N ALA A 119 4.91 5.62 7.41
CA ALA A 119 3.50 6.02 7.42
C ALA A 119 3.20 7.07 8.50
N ALA A 120 3.81 6.98 9.68
CA ALA A 120 3.64 7.96 10.76
C ALA A 120 4.20 9.34 10.37
N LEU A 121 5.39 9.38 9.76
CA LEU A 121 6.00 10.63 9.28
C LEU A 121 5.14 11.31 8.19
N ILE A 122 4.54 10.55 7.31
CA ILE A 122 3.60 11.08 6.32
C ILE A 122 2.32 11.58 7.00
N ALA A 123 1.77 10.80 7.95
CA ALA A 123 0.59 11.19 8.71
C ALA A 123 0.82 12.51 9.47
N SER A 124 2.01 12.71 10.04
CA SER A 124 2.34 13.93 10.78
C SER A 124 2.27 15.19 9.90
N SER A 125 2.69 15.11 8.64
CA SER A 125 2.60 16.23 7.70
C SER A 125 1.14 16.57 7.33
N ILE A 126 0.26 15.56 7.32
CA ILE A 126 -1.17 15.74 7.04
C ILE A 126 -1.89 16.36 8.25
N VAL A 127 -1.56 15.89 9.45
CA VAL A 127 -2.11 16.41 10.71
C VAL A 127 -1.65 17.85 10.96
N ALA A 128 -0.40 18.19 10.64
CA ALA A 128 0.13 19.56 10.75
C ALA A 128 -0.71 20.59 9.94
N ASP A 129 -1.35 20.16 8.86
CA ASP A 129 -2.27 20.97 8.06
C ASP A 129 -3.74 20.87 8.54
N ASN A 130 -3.98 20.42 9.77
CA ASN A 130 -5.31 20.22 10.35
C ASN A 130 -6.23 19.30 9.50
N LYS A 131 -5.65 18.24 8.93
CA LYS A 131 -6.38 17.21 8.21
C LYS A 131 -6.36 15.90 8.95
N GLN A 132 -7.36 15.06 8.70
CA GLN A 132 -7.49 13.76 9.32
C GLN A 132 -6.77 12.67 8.53
N VAL A 133 -6.22 11.71 9.26
CA VAL A 133 -5.59 10.50 8.73
C VAL A 133 -6.33 9.28 9.27
N ALA A 134 -6.71 8.35 8.40
CA ALA A 134 -7.29 7.08 8.79
C ALA A 134 -6.34 5.93 8.42
N ILE A 135 -5.98 5.12 9.42
CA ILE A 135 -5.12 3.95 9.25
C ILE A 135 -5.94 2.69 9.46
N LEU A 136 -6.02 1.87 8.42
CA LEU A 136 -6.77 0.62 8.44
C LEU A 136 -5.83 -0.55 8.74
N ALA A 137 -6.20 -1.38 9.69
CA ALA A 137 -5.49 -2.61 10.03
C ALA A 137 -6.41 -3.83 9.90
N PRO A 138 -5.91 -4.98 9.41
CA PRO A 138 -6.74 -6.16 9.16
C PRO A 138 -7.21 -6.86 10.44
N THR A 139 -6.56 -6.61 11.57
CA THR A 139 -6.91 -7.24 12.87
C THR A 139 -6.87 -6.21 14.00
N THR A 140 -7.67 -6.48 15.05
CA THR A 140 -7.67 -5.66 16.26
C THR A 140 -6.30 -5.61 16.95
N ILE A 141 -5.52 -6.68 16.86
CA ILE A 141 -4.17 -6.74 17.45
C ILE A 141 -3.26 -5.74 16.75
N LEU A 142 -3.25 -5.73 15.43
CA LEU A 142 -2.45 -4.78 14.65
C LEU A 142 -2.93 -3.33 14.82
N ALA A 143 -4.25 -3.12 14.90
CA ALA A 143 -4.81 -1.81 15.17
C ALA A 143 -4.32 -1.25 16.52
N ASN A 144 -4.34 -2.07 17.59
CA ASN A 144 -3.81 -1.68 18.89
C ASN A 144 -2.31 -1.42 18.85
N GLN A 145 -1.54 -2.24 18.15
CA GLN A 145 -0.10 -2.04 18.00
C GLN A 145 0.21 -0.71 17.28
N HIS A 146 -0.52 -0.41 16.20
CA HIS A 146 -0.36 0.86 15.50
C HIS A 146 -0.75 2.03 16.42
N TYR A 147 -1.87 1.95 17.12
CA TYR A 147 -2.29 2.98 18.06
C TYR A 147 -1.19 3.30 19.08
N GLN A 148 -0.64 2.28 19.77
CA GLN A 148 0.43 2.46 20.74
C GLN A 148 1.68 3.13 20.14
N ASN A 149 2.09 2.70 18.95
CA ASN A 149 3.23 3.28 18.26
C ASN A 149 3.00 4.76 17.91
N PHE A 150 1.82 5.08 17.39
CA PHE A 150 1.48 6.45 17.02
C PHE A 150 1.38 7.36 18.24
N VAL A 151 0.74 6.93 19.32
CA VAL A 151 0.72 7.67 20.59
C VAL A 151 2.13 7.95 21.09
N GLN A 152 3.01 6.95 21.04
CA GLN A 152 4.41 7.11 21.45
C GLN A 152 5.16 8.13 20.59
N TRP A 153 4.98 8.10 19.25
CA TRP A 153 5.72 8.97 18.34
C TRP A 153 5.18 10.39 18.26
N PHE A 154 3.87 10.56 18.39
CA PHE A 154 3.24 11.88 18.34
C PHE A 154 3.26 12.60 19.70
N GLY A 155 3.49 11.87 20.79
CA GLY A 155 3.53 12.43 22.13
C GLY A 155 2.17 12.97 22.65
N CYS A 156 1.07 12.64 21.97
CA CYS A 156 -0.28 13.05 22.33
C CYS A 156 -1.25 11.85 22.24
N ASP A 157 -2.04 11.69 23.29
CA ASP A 157 -3.05 10.63 23.38
C ASP A 157 -4.44 11.16 22.96
N ASP A 158 -4.67 12.45 23.12
CA ASP A 158 -5.99 13.07 22.95
C ASP A 158 -6.39 13.27 21.46
N GLU A 159 -5.42 13.18 20.53
CA GLU A 159 -5.66 13.41 19.09
C GLU A 159 -5.70 12.11 18.29
N ILE A 160 -5.39 10.96 18.92
CA ILE A 160 -5.32 9.67 18.28
C ILE A 160 -6.41 8.75 18.82
N GLU A 161 -7.28 8.32 17.94
CA GLU A 161 -8.42 7.48 18.32
C GLU A 161 -8.32 6.08 17.73
N LEU A 162 -8.65 5.08 18.55
CA LEU A 162 -8.65 3.67 18.14
C LEU A 162 -10.08 3.19 17.88
N LEU A 163 -10.41 2.86 16.64
CA LEU A 163 -11.71 2.30 16.27
C LEU A 163 -11.62 0.79 16.07
N THR A 164 -12.24 0.03 16.97
CA THR A 164 -12.37 -1.43 16.86
C THR A 164 -13.79 -1.92 17.02
N SER A 165 -14.06 -3.19 16.75
CA SER A 165 -15.38 -3.81 16.97
C SER A 165 -15.81 -3.80 18.44
N LYS A 166 -14.86 -3.71 19.37
CA LYS A 166 -15.10 -3.77 20.82
C LYS A 166 -15.57 -2.45 21.43
N ILE A 167 -15.42 -1.34 20.71
CA ILE A 167 -15.79 0.00 21.19
C ILE A 167 -17.31 0.16 21.14
N ALA A 168 -17.90 0.71 22.19
CA ALA A 168 -19.32 0.95 22.28
C ALA A 168 -19.82 1.91 21.17
N VAL A 169 -21.05 1.70 20.70
CA VAL A 169 -21.64 2.53 19.62
C VAL A 169 -21.68 4.01 19.98
N LYS A 170 -21.86 4.34 21.27
CA LYS A 170 -21.88 5.72 21.76
C LYS A 170 -20.50 6.39 21.58
N GLU A 171 -19.42 5.70 21.96
CA GLU A 171 -18.04 6.18 21.82
C GLU A 171 -17.66 6.35 20.34
N LYS A 172 -18.03 5.37 19.49
CA LYS A 172 -17.81 5.50 18.04
C LYS A 172 -18.43 6.76 17.44
N ARG A 173 -19.62 7.14 17.93
CA ARG A 173 -20.29 8.36 17.44
C ARG A 173 -19.55 9.63 17.86
N GLN A 174 -18.88 9.63 19.00
CA GLN A 174 -18.06 10.77 19.45
C GLN A 174 -16.81 10.94 18.60
N ILE A 175 -16.17 9.83 18.21
CA ILE A 175 -14.98 9.83 17.34
C ILE A 175 -15.30 10.32 15.91
N TYR A 176 -16.54 10.13 15.46
CA TYR A 176 -16.96 10.58 14.12
C TYR A 176 -17.42 12.04 14.07
N GLN A 177 -17.50 12.75 15.19
CA GLN A 177 -17.85 14.18 15.29
C GLN A 177 -16.60 15.05 15.27
#